data_f78791bbfc13b810f1e3f7285f1deb38
#
_entry.id   f78791bbfc13b810f1e3f7285f1deb38
#
_cell.length_a   1.000
_cell.length_b   1.000
_cell.length_c   1.000
_cell.angle_alpha   90.00
_cell.angle_beta   90.00
_cell.angle_gamma   90.00
#
_symmetry.space_group_name_H-M   'P 1'
#
loop_
_entity.id
_entity.type
_entity.pdbx_description
1 polymer ?
#
loop_
_entity_poly.entity_id
_entity_poly.type
_entity_poly.pdbx_seq_one_letter_code
_entity_poly.pdbx_strand_id
1 'polypeptide(L)'
;MLYHSTRSEAHFVDSAEAVLEGLAPDGGLYMPESIPAFDWQACLRGSSTEMSAKILAALLPDIPDMDTLVCRAYQGKFETEDLTPTVSVGGYSVLELFRGPTSAFKDVALSMLPQLLTAAKTVKGMEKDILILTATSGDTGKAAMEGFCDVPGTKIIVFYPHGGVSAVQQAQMATQEGDNVCVCAVRGNFDDAQTGVKKIFSAVSRDELLAGKGVRLSSANSINIGRLAPQVIYYFSAYAQLIADGSIRRGERVDFIVPTGNFGDILAGYYAKRMGLPVGKLVCASNENNVLTDFLTTGTYTAKREFFKTTSPSMDILVLSLIHI
;
A
#
# COMPACT_ATOMS: atom_id res chain seq x y z
N MET A 1 15.65 -11.57 5.45
CA MET A 1 14.71 -11.37 6.58
C MET A 1 13.52 -12.28 6.36
N LEU A 2 13.07 -12.99 7.40
CA LEU A 2 11.94 -13.89 7.28
C LEU A 2 10.62 -13.16 7.56
N TYR A 3 9.58 -13.60 6.86
CA TYR A 3 8.20 -13.16 7.00
C TYR A 3 7.33 -14.36 7.37
N HIS A 4 6.36 -14.16 8.23
CA HIS A 4 5.39 -15.18 8.62
C HIS A 4 3.95 -14.65 8.49
N SER A 5 2.99 -15.58 8.48
CA SER A 5 1.58 -15.21 8.49
C SER A 5 1.14 -14.65 9.84
N THR A 6 0.22 -13.67 9.86
CA THR A 6 -0.45 -13.22 11.09
C THR A 6 -1.31 -14.31 11.75
N ARG A 7 -1.56 -15.44 11.07
CA ARG A 7 -2.37 -16.55 11.57
C ARG A 7 -1.55 -17.78 11.96
N SER A 8 -0.28 -17.86 11.53
CA SER A 8 0.57 -19.02 11.79
C SER A 8 2.04 -18.62 11.79
N GLU A 9 2.75 -19.03 12.83
CA GLU A 9 4.21 -18.90 12.90
C GLU A 9 4.94 -20.15 12.35
N ALA A 10 4.21 -21.09 11.74
CA ALA A 10 4.79 -22.33 11.24
C ALA A 10 5.34 -22.21 9.81
N HIS A 11 4.97 -21.16 9.07
CA HIS A 11 5.35 -20.96 7.67
C HIS A 11 6.10 -19.66 7.51
N PHE A 12 7.39 -19.76 7.22
CA PHE A 12 8.25 -18.61 6.96
C PHE A 12 8.64 -18.54 5.49
N VAL A 13 8.63 -17.34 4.95
CA VAL A 13 9.08 -17.03 3.59
C VAL A 13 10.06 -15.86 3.62
N ASP A 14 10.88 -15.71 2.58
CA ASP A 14 11.68 -14.49 2.41
C ASP A 14 10.83 -13.32 1.90
N SER A 15 11.40 -12.12 1.91
CA SER A 15 10.66 -10.90 1.51
C SER A 15 10.21 -10.93 0.05
N ALA A 16 10.95 -11.58 -0.85
CA ALA A 16 10.56 -11.70 -2.25
C ALA A 16 9.31 -12.57 -2.41
N GLU A 17 9.25 -13.71 -1.71
CA GLU A 17 8.06 -14.56 -1.74
C GLU A 17 6.85 -13.89 -1.08
N ALA A 18 7.05 -13.21 0.05
CA ALA A 18 5.99 -12.47 0.73
C ALA A 18 5.34 -11.40 -0.18
N VAL A 19 6.15 -10.69 -0.98
CA VAL A 19 5.65 -9.72 -1.97
C VAL A 19 4.91 -10.42 -3.12
N LEU A 20 5.42 -11.53 -3.63
CA LEU A 20 4.81 -12.28 -4.74
C LEU A 20 3.47 -12.89 -4.35
N GLU A 21 3.38 -13.50 -3.20
CA GLU A 21 2.13 -14.10 -2.72
C GLU A 21 1.11 -13.04 -2.29
N GLY A 22 1.57 -11.97 -1.63
CA GLY A 22 0.73 -10.89 -1.13
C GLY A 22 -0.18 -11.27 0.02
N LEU A 23 -0.63 -12.54 0.07
CA LEU A 23 -1.47 -13.11 1.12
C LEU A 23 -0.97 -14.53 1.41
N ALA A 24 -0.81 -14.86 2.67
CA ALA A 24 -0.39 -16.20 3.07
C ALA A 24 -1.46 -17.26 2.74
N PRO A 25 -1.08 -18.53 2.53
CA PRO A 25 -2.01 -19.60 2.16
C PRO A 25 -3.14 -19.84 3.17
N ASP A 26 -2.92 -19.51 4.44
CA ASP A 26 -3.91 -19.57 5.52
C ASP A 26 -4.84 -18.35 5.57
N GLY A 27 -4.67 -17.39 4.64
CA GLY A 27 -5.41 -16.14 4.56
C GLY A 27 -4.95 -15.08 5.56
N GLY A 28 -3.82 -15.27 6.24
CA GLY A 28 -3.14 -14.26 7.05
C GLY A 28 -2.30 -13.31 6.20
N LEU A 29 -1.87 -12.21 6.79
CA LEU A 29 -0.99 -11.24 6.15
C LEU A 29 0.47 -11.56 6.48
N TYR A 30 1.37 -11.33 5.53
CA TYR A 30 2.79 -11.47 5.79
C TYR A 30 3.33 -10.30 6.60
N MET A 31 3.96 -10.63 7.74
CA MET A 31 4.67 -9.69 8.60
C MET A 31 6.13 -10.13 8.76
N PRO A 32 7.06 -9.18 8.86
CA PRO A 32 8.44 -9.53 9.19
C PRO A 32 8.51 -10.11 10.61
N GLU A 33 9.33 -11.14 10.81
CA GLU A 33 9.63 -11.73 12.12
C GLU A 33 10.10 -10.67 13.11
N SER A 34 10.85 -9.69 12.62
CA SER A 34 11.26 -8.52 13.39
C SER A 34 11.37 -7.29 12.48
N ILE A 35 10.94 -6.14 12.98
CA ILE A 35 11.18 -4.87 12.29
C ILE A 35 12.65 -4.48 12.50
N PRO A 36 13.44 -4.27 11.41
CA PRO A 36 14.86 -4.04 11.51
C PRO A 36 15.17 -2.73 12.24
N ALA A 37 16.20 -2.76 13.10
CA ALA A 37 16.82 -1.53 13.56
C ALA A 37 17.45 -0.80 12.37
N PHE A 38 17.24 0.50 12.29
CA PHE A 38 17.60 1.28 11.12
C PHE A 38 18.32 2.57 11.51
N ASP A 39 19.44 2.87 10.84
CA ASP A 39 20.13 4.15 11.03
C ASP A 39 19.37 5.28 10.32
N TRP A 40 18.29 5.72 10.96
CA TRP A 40 17.46 6.79 10.44
C TRP A 40 18.24 8.11 10.27
N GLN A 41 19.26 8.37 11.10
CA GLN A 41 20.05 9.59 11.04
C GLN A 41 20.90 9.67 9.77
N ALA A 42 21.51 8.56 9.37
CA ALA A 42 22.22 8.47 8.11
C ALA A 42 21.26 8.48 6.91
N CYS A 43 20.08 7.88 7.07
CA CYS A 43 19.05 7.85 6.03
C CYS A 43 18.57 9.25 5.62
N LEU A 44 18.37 10.16 6.57
CA LEU A 44 17.87 11.52 6.31
C LEU A 44 18.84 12.44 5.54
N ARG A 45 20.05 11.98 5.22
CA ARG A 45 21.07 12.81 4.52
C ARG A 45 20.99 12.71 2.99
N GLY A 46 20.19 11.81 2.46
CA GLY A 46 20.08 11.57 1.02
C GLY A 46 18.89 12.30 0.39
N SER A 47 18.77 12.16 -0.93
CA SER A 47 17.57 12.53 -1.67
C SER A 47 16.39 11.64 -1.26
N SER A 48 15.17 12.03 -1.63
CA SER A 48 13.96 11.24 -1.36
C SER A 48 14.03 9.84 -1.98
N THR A 49 14.65 9.71 -3.15
CA THR A 49 14.86 8.40 -3.81
C THR A 49 15.90 7.56 -3.09
N GLU A 50 17.05 8.11 -2.70
CA GLU A 50 18.06 7.40 -1.92
C GLU A 50 17.53 6.95 -0.54
N MET A 51 16.77 7.81 0.12
CA MET A 51 16.10 7.48 1.37
C MET A 51 15.10 6.34 1.19
N SER A 52 14.28 6.41 0.14
CA SER A 52 13.31 5.38 -0.21
C SER A 52 13.98 4.03 -0.44
N ALA A 53 15.06 4.00 -1.20
CA ALA A 53 15.80 2.77 -1.49
C ALA A 53 16.40 2.14 -0.22
N LYS A 54 16.99 2.93 0.67
CA LYS A 54 17.53 2.44 1.95
C LYS A 54 16.46 1.85 2.85
N ILE A 55 15.29 2.51 2.97
CA ILE A 55 14.17 2.03 3.79
C ILE A 55 13.64 0.71 3.23
N LEU A 56 13.41 0.66 1.92
CA LEU A 56 12.88 -0.54 1.27
C LEU A 56 13.88 -1.70 1.30
N ALA A 57 15.16 -1.45 1.10
CA ALA A 57 16.20 -2.48 1.22
C ALA A 57 16.29 -3.06 2.64
N ALA A 58 16.05 -2.24 3.67
CA ALA A 58 16.01 -2.73 5.05
C ALA A 58 14.77 -3.60 5.33
N LEU A 59 13.62 -3.26 4.75
CA LEU A 59 12.38 -4.01 4.91
C LEU A 59 12.28 -5.23 3.97
N LEU A 60 12.85 -5.16 2.77
CA LEU A 60 12.75 -6.18 1.73
C LEU A 60 14.14 -6.60 1.22
N PRO A 61 15.03 -7.12 2.11
CA PRO A 61 16.44 -7.32 1.78
C PRO A 61 16.70 -8.41 0.72
N ASP A 62 15.73 -9.27 0.44
CA ASP A 62 15.87 -10.33 -0.56
C ASP A 62 15.51 -9.85 -1.99
N ILE A 63 15.14 -8.56 -2.15
CA ILE A 63 14.91 -7.92 -3.44
C ILE A 63 16.12 -7.01 -3.75
N PRO A 64 16.96 -7.34 -4.74
CA PRO A 64 18.16 -6.58 -5.08
C PRO A 64 17.84 -5.30 -5.86
N ASP A 65 18.87 -4.48 -6.09
CA ASP A 65 18.87 -3.31 -6.96
C ASP A 65 17.79 -2.26 -6.61
N MET A 66 17.52 -2.08 -5.32
CA MET A 66 16.42 -1.24 -4.83
C MET A 66 16.51 0.21 -5.33
N ASP A 67 17.72 0.77 -5.50
CA ASP A 67 17.92 2.11 -6.07
C ASP A 67 17.33 2.20 -7.49
N THR A 68 17.60 1.20 -8.33
CA THR A 68 17.05 1.14 -9.70
C THR A 68 15.53 0.99 -9.68
N LEU A 69 14.98 0.16 -8.79
CA LEU A 69 13.54 -0.04 -8.67
C LEU A 69 12.83 1.24 -8.22
N VAL A 70 13.38 1.95 -7.27
CA VAL A 70 12.87 3.23 -6.76
C VAL A 70 12.90 4.30 -7.86
N CYS A 71 14.00 4.41 -8.62
CA CYS A 71 14.08 5.33 -9.75
C CYS A 71 12.96 5.04 -10.78
N ARG A 72 12.77 3.78 -11.17
CA ARG A 72 11.69 3.38 -12.10
C ARG A 72 10.29 3.66 -11.55
N ALA A 73 10.11 3.51 -10.24
CA ALA A 73 8.83 3.75 -9.60
C ALA A 73 8.45 5.22 -9.54
N TYR A 74 9.41 6.11 -9.27
CA TYR A 74 9.09 7.48 -8.86
C TYR A 74 9.59 8.56 -9.80
N GLN A 75 10.71 8.37 -10.52
CA GLN A 75 11.32 9.40 -11.32
C GLN A 75 10.37 9.90 -12.41
N GLY A 76 10.11 11.21 -12.40
CA GLY A 76 9.25 11.89 -13.39
C GLY A 76 7.75 11.60 -13.27
N LYS A 77 7.30 10.86 -12.22
CA LYS A 77 5.89 10.53 -12.01
C LYS A 77 5.20 11.42 -10.97
N PHE A 78 5.98 12.06 -10.08
CA PHE A 78 5.46 12.93 -9.03
C PHE A 78 5.71 14.40 -9.39
N GLU A 79 4.86 15.29 -8.89
CA GLU A 79 4.94 16.73 -9.15
C GLU A 79 6.19 17.38 -8.53
N THR A 80 6.76 16.77 -7.48
CA THR A 80 7.92 17.26 -6.76
C THR A 80 8.97 16.17 -6.56
N GLU A 81 10.24 16.58 -6.45
CA GLU A 81 11.35 15.66 -6.16
C GLU A 81 11.26 15.04 -4.76
N ASP A 82 10.58 15.71 -3.83
CA ASP A 82 10.32 15.21 -2.49
C ASP A 82 9.26 14.11 -2.44
N LEU A 83 8.62 13.80 -3.57
CA LEU A 83 7.49 12.87 -3.71
C LEU A 83 6.26 13.28 -2.90
N THR A 84 6.45 13.60 -1.63
CA THR A 84 5.40 13.94 -0.65
C THR A 84 5.87 15.15 0.16
N PRO A 85 5.68 16.39 -0.37
CA PRO A 85 6.13 17.60 0.30
C PRO A 85 5.31 17.89 1.55
N THR A 86 5.94 18.54 2.53
CA THR A 86 5.28 19.12 3.70
C THR A 86 5.02 20.60 3.49
N VAL A 87 3.84 21.08 3.88
CA VAL A 87 3.46 22.49 3.87
C VAL A 87 2.99 22.92 5.26
N SER A 88 3.34 24.15 5.66
CA SER A 88 2.92 24.70 6.95
C SER A 88 1.54 25.35 6.82
N VAL A 89 0.59 24.93 7.65
CA VAL A 89 -0.79 25.45 7.66
C VAL A 89 -1.26 25.65 9.10
N GLY A 90 -1.49 26.89 9.51
CA GLY A 90 -2.11 27.20 10.80
C GLY A 90 -1.43 26.59 12.03
N GLY A 91 -0.09 26.49 12.02
CA GLY A 91 0.70 25.91 13.11
C GLY A 91 0.82 24.37 13.05
N TYR A 92 0.32 23.73 12.01
CA TYR A 92 0.52 22.32 11.69
C TYR A 92 1.38 22.17 10.44
N SER A 93 2.07 21.05 10.31
CA SER A 93 2.70 20.63 9.07
C SER A 93 1.79 19.58 8.40
N VAL A 94 1.40 19.86 7.16
CA VAL A 94 0.54 18.98 6.35
C VAL A 94 1.43 18.27 5.34
N LEU A 95 1.45 16.93 5.41
CA LEU A 95 2.12 16.09 4.43
C LEU A 95 1.18 15.86 3.23
N GLU A 96 1.56 16.38 2.06
CA GLU A 96 0.74 16.31 0.86
C GLU A 96 1.00 14.99 0.10
N LEU A 97 0.17 13.99 0.34
CA LEU A 97 0.29 12.66 -0.29
C LEU A 97 -0.40 12.56 -1.66
N PHE A 98 -0.96 13.66 -2.16
CA PHE A 98 -1.73 13.72 -3.41
C PHE A 98 -0.91 14.24 -4.62
N ARG A 99 0.40 14.36 -4.49
CA ARG A 99 1.29 14.87 -5.56
C ARG A 99 1.73 13.81 -6.58
N GLY A 100 1.12 12.64 -6.53
CA GLY A 100 1.37 11.55 -7.46
C GLY A 100 0.42 11.57 -8.67
N PRO A 101 0.61 10.66 -9.64
CA PRO A 101 -0.06 10.67 -10.94
C PRO A 101 -1.58 10.53 -10.89
N THR A 102 -2.14 10.02 -9.81
CA THR A 102 -3.60 9.84 -9.66
C THR A 102 -4.19 10.69 -8.54
N SER A 103 -3.39 11.57 -7.94
CA SER A 103 -3.75 12.42 -6.80
C SER A 103 -4.25 11.63 -5.59
N ALA A 104 -3.77 10.41 -5.41
CA ALA A 104 -4.11 9.54 -4.30
C ALA A 104 -2.86 9.21 -3.46
N PHE A 105 -2.98 9.17 -2.13
CA PHE A 105 -1.86 8.77 -1.25
C PHE A 105 -1.30 7.39 -1.60
N LYS A 106 -2.09 6.58 -2.29
CA LYS A 106 -1.74 5.23 -2.72
C LYS A 106 -0.70 5.20 -3.84
N ASP A 107 -0.47 6.31 -4.52
CA ASP A 107 0.47 6.40 -5.65
C ASP A 107 1.89 6.00 -5.26
N VAL A 108 2.37 6.42 -4.07
CA VAL A 108 3.69 6.02 -3.58
C VAL A 108 3.83 4.50 -3.53
N ALA A 109 2.85 3.81 -2.97
CA ALA A 109 2.91 2.36 -2.84
C ALA A 109 2.60 1.63 -4.15
N LEU A 110 1.66 2.14 -4.96
CA LEU A 110 1.23 1.46 -6.19
C LEU A 110 2.16 1.71 -7.37
N SER A 111 2.93 2.78 -7.39
CA SER A 111 4.04 2.94 -8.34
C SER A 111 5.21 2.00 -8.03
N MET A 112 5.43 1.69 -6.74
CA MET A 112 6.53 0.81 -6.31
C MET A 112 6.20 -0.68 -6.41
N LEU A 113 4.97 -1.09 -6.11
CA LEU A 113 4.57 -2.50 -6.05
C LEU A 113 4.89 -3.29 -7.33
N PRO A 114 4.59 -2.82 -8.56
CA PRO A 114 4.93 -3.56 -9.77
C PRO A 114 6.43 -3.75 -9.95
N GLN A 115 7.26 -2.78 -9.54
CA GLN A 115 8.72 -2.90 -9.57
C GLN A 115 9.21 -3.97 -8.59
N LEU A 116 8.66 -4.01 -7.38
CA LEU A 116 8.96 -5.05 -6.39
C LEU A 116 8.53 -6.43 -6.87
N LEU A 117 7.33 -6.56 -7.44
CA LEU A 117 6.82 -7.83 -7.97
C LEU A 117 7.66 -8.37 -9.11
N THR A 118 8.07 -7.53 -10.06
CA THR A 118 8.91 -7.96 -11.19
C THR A 118 10.30 -8.35 -10.75
N ALA A 119 10.89 -7.62 -9.80
CA ALA A 119 12.19 -7.98 -9.22
C ALA A 119 12.10 -9.30 -8.42
N ALA A 120 11.09 -9.45 -7.57
CA ALA A 120 10.85 -10.67 -6.82
C ALA A 120 10.61 -11.89 -7.74
N LYS A 121 9.84 -11.69 -8.84
CA LYS A 121 9.66 -12.69 -9.91
C LYS A 121 11.03 -13.14 -10.45
N THR A 122 11.92 -12.22 -10.73
CA THR A 122 13.27 -12.51 -11.25
C THR A 122 14.10 -13.28 -10.23
N VAL A 123 14.11 -12.85 -8.96
CA VAL A 123 14.83 -13.52 -7.86
C VAL A 123 14.38 -14.98 -7.70
N LYS A 124 13.06 -15.24 -7.86
CA LYS A 124 12.49 -16.58 -7.73
C LYS A 124 12.55 -17.40 -9.01
N GLY A 125 13.14 -16.90 -10.09
CA GLY A 125 13.20 -17.60 -11.37
C GLY A 125 11.83 -17.93 -11.96
N MET A 126 10.81 -17.10 -11.67
CA MET A 126 9.46 -17.35 -12.10
C MET A 126 9.22 -16.82 -13.52
N GLU A 127 8.86 -17.71 -14.45
CA GLU A 127 8.59 -17.34 -15.86
C GLU A 127 7.16 -16.78 -16.07
N LYS A 128 6.20 -17.21 -15.23
CA LYS A 128 4.80 -16.80 -15.35
C LYS A 128 4.60 -15.32 -15.15
N ASP A 129 3.71 -14.70 -15.96
CA ASP A 129 3.27 -13.33 -15.73
C ASP A 129 2.45 -13.22 -14.44
N ILE A 130 2.55 -12.07 -13.78
CA ILE A 130 1.77 -11.78 -12.58
C ILE A 130 0.45 -11.13 -13.01
N LEU A 131 -0.67 -11.79 -12.70
CA LEU A 131 -2.00 -11.26 -12.93
C LEU A 131 -2.58 -10.70 -11.63
N ILE A 132 -2.75 -9.39 -11.59
CA ILE A 132 -3.37 -8.69 -10.47
C ILE A 132 -4.88 -8.64 -10.65
N LEU A 133 -5.62 -9.09 -9.65
CA LEU A 133 -7.06 -8.89 -9.57
C LEU A 133 -7.36 -7.99 -8.38
N THR A 134 -8.05 -6.88 -8.62
CA THR A 134 -8.38 -5.89 -7.59
C THR A 134 -9.84 -5.48 -7.70
N ALA A 135 -10.57 -5.54 -6.58
CA ALA A 135 -11.84 -4.84 -6.43
C ALA A 135 -11.60 -3.45 -5.83
N THR A 136 -12.28 -2.45 -6.35
CA THR A 136 -12.11 -1.06 -5.91
C THR A 136 -13.45 -0.35 -5.69
N SER A 137 -13.45 0.57 -4.73
CA SER A 137 -14.50 1.57 -4.55
C SER A 137 -14.15 2.93 -5.20
N GLY A 138 -13.01 2.99 -5.94
CA GLY A 138 -12.59 4.19 -6.67
C GLY A 138 -11.09 4.35 -6.82
N ASP A 139 -10.45 5.08 -5.92
CA ASP A 139 -9.06 5.55 -6.02
C ASP A 139 -7.98 4.44 -6.08
N THR A 140 -8.18 3.34 -5.35
CA THR A 140 -7.23 2.21 -5.40
C THR A 140 -7.14 1.60 -6.81
N GLY A 141 -8.29 1.49 -7.50
CA GLY A 141 -8.32 0.93 -8.85
C GLY A 141 -7.52 1.78 -9.82
N LYS A 142 -7.76 3.09 -9.86
CA LYS A 142 -7.02 4.00 -10.74
C LYS A 142 -5.53 4.01 -10.43
N ALA A 143 -5.15 4.15 -9.16
CA ALA A 143 -3.73 4.16 -8.77
C ALA A 143 -3.02 2.82 -9.09
N ALA A 144 -3.72 1.68 -8.97
CA ALA A 144 -3.18 0.40 -9.36
C ALA A 144 -3.00 0.28 -10.88
N MET A 145 -4.01 0.67 -11.67
CA MET A 145 -3.90 0.65 -13.13
C MET A 145 -2.74 1.53 -13.61
N GLU A 146 -2.59 2.72 -13.06
CA GLU A 146 -1.49 3.64 -13.38
C GLU A 146 -0.12 3.05 -13.02
N GLY A 147 0.01 2.49 -11.82
CA GLY A 147 1.28 1.91 -11.37
C GLY A 147 1.72 0.69 -12.18
N PHE A 148 0.76 -0.13 -12.63
CA PHE A 148 1.01 -1.36 -13.40
C PHE A 148 1.02 -1.12 -14.91
N CYS A 149 0.62 0.07 -15.38
CA CYS A 149 0.56 0.40 -16.81
C CYS A 149 1.89 0.08 -17.50
N ASP A 150 1.82 -0.80 -18.51
CA ASP A 150 2.92 -1.23 -19.36
C ASP A 150 4.18 -1.76 -18.63
N VAL A 151 4.02 -2.20 -17.36
CA VAL A 151 5.10 -2.87 -16.64
C VAL A 151 5.24 -4.31 -17.15
N PRO A 152 6.40 -4.68 -17.76
CA PRO A 152 6.57 -5.99 -18.37
C PRO A 152 6.38 -7.15 -17.37
N GLY A 153 5.73 -8.21 -17.81
CA GLY A 153 5.49 -9.41 -16.98
C GLY A 153 4.39 -9.24 -15.93
N THR A 154 3.60 -8.17 -16.06
CA THR A 154 2.42 -7.93 -15.20
C THR A 154 1.17 -7.70 -16.03
N LYS A 155 0.02 -8.04 -15.48
CA LYS A 155 -1.31 -7.75 -16.03
C LYS A 155 -2.23 -7.38 -14.87
N ILE A 156 -3.16 -6.46 -15.09
CA ILE A 156 -4.10 -6.04 -14.05
C ILE A 156 -5.53 -5.99 -14.58
N ILE A 157 -6.46 -6.53 -13.78
CA ILE A 157 -7.89 -6.39 -13.99
C ILE A 157 -8.49 -5.75 -12.73
N VAL A 158 -9.14 -4.61 -12.93
CA VAL A 158 -9.81 -3.86 -11.86
C VAL A 158 -11.32 -4.03 -11.99
N PHE A 159 -11.96 -4.47 -10.92
CA PHE A 159 -13.41 -4.61 -10.82
C PHE A 159 -13.98 -3.48 -9.96
N TYR A 160 -14.99 -2.77 -10.46
CA TYR A 160 -15.68 -1.73 -9.72
C TYR A 160 -17.20 -1.86 -9.83
N PRO A 161 -17.97 -1.45 -8.81
CA PRO A 161 -19.43 -1.50 -8.88
C PRO A 161 -19.98 -0.47 -9.87
N HIS A 162 -20.78 -0.91 -10.83
CA HIS A 162 -21.43 -0.03 -11.79
C HIS A 162 -22.31 0.99 -11.06
N GLY A 163 -22.05 2.28 -11.25
CA GLY A 163 -22.74 3.37 -10.54
C GLY A 163 -22.33 3.53 -9.06
N GLY A 164 -21.37 2.73 -8.57
CA GLY A 164 -20.91 2.77 -7.17
C GLY A 164 -19.61 3.56 -6.94
N VAL A 165 -19.05 4.19 -7.97
CA VAL A 165 -17.89 5.08 -7.89
C VAL A 165 -18.27 6.48 -8.36
N SER A 166 -17.47 7.52 -8.04
CA SER A 166 -17.73 8.86 -8.54
C SER A 166 -17.54 8.94 -10.08
N ALA A 167 -18.19 9.90 -10.73
CA ALA A 167 -18.04 10.10 -12.18
C ALA A 167 -16.59 10.37 -12.58
N VAL A 168 -15.83 11.09 -11.74
CA VAL A 168 -14.40 11.36 -11.95
C VAL A 168 -13.60 10.06 -11.88
N GLN A 169 -13.78 9.26 -10.84
CA GLN A 169 -13.08 7.99 -10.67
C GLN A 169 -13.41 6.99 -11.79
N GLN A 170 -14.67 6.95 -12.21
CA GLN A 170 -15.09 6.12 -13.35
C GLN A 170 -14.38 6.57 -14.63
N ALA A 171 -14.35 7.87 -14.91
CA ALA A 171 -13.65 8.43 -16.07
C ALA A 171 -12.15 8.12 -16.02
N GLN A 172 -11.49 8.33 -14.88
CA GLN A 172 -10.09 8.03 -14.69
C GLN A 172 -9.75 6.56 -14.99
N MET A 173 -10.59 5.61 -14.58
CA MET A 173 -10.39 4.18 -14.86
C MET A 173 -10.72 3.83 -16.32
N ALA A 174 -11.81 4.38 -16.87
CA ALA A 174 -12.26 4.06 -18.23
C ALA A 174 -11.34 4.61 -19.32
N THR A 175 -10.60 5.68 -19.03
CA THR A 175 -9.64 6.31 -19.95
C THR A 175 -8.19 5.88 -19.71
N GLN A 176 -7.95 4.93 -18.80
CA GLN A 176 -6.61 4.42 -18.58
C GLN A 176 -6.10 3.70 -19.83
N GLU A 177 -5.00 4.17 -20.37
CA GLU A 177 -4.27 3.53 -21.44
C GLU A 177 -3.33 2.44 -20.90
N GLY A 178 -2.88 1.54 -21.77
CA GLY A 178 -1.93 0.48 -21.47
C GLY A 178 -2.39 -0.88 -22.00
N ASP A 179 -1.46 -1.66 -22.55
CA ASP A 179 -1.76 -2.96 -23.18
C ASP A 179 -2.00 -4.09 -22.15
N ASN A 180 -1.61 -3.87 -20.91
CA ASN A 180 -1.69 -4.85 -19.82
C ASN A 180 -2.73 -4.51 -18.75
N VAL A 181 -3.55 -3.48 -18.95
CA VAL A 181 -4.56 -3.03 -17.99
C VAL A 181 -5.98 -3.27 -18.51
N CYS A 182 -6.88 -3.67 -17.62
CA CYS A 182 -8.29 -3.88 -17.95
C CYS A 182 -9.17 -3.44 -16.79
N VAL A 183 -10.31 -2.82 -17.09
CA VAL A 183 -11.30 -2.43 -16.10
C VAL A 183 -12.65 -3.06 -16.41
N CYS A 184 -13.32 -3.58 -15.39
CA CYS A 184 -14.62 -4.25 -15.50
C CYS A 184 -15.63 -3.65 -14.53
N ALA A 185 -16.74 -3.10 -15.05
CA ALA A 185 -17.88 -2.71 -14.25
C ALA A 185 -18.71 -3.93 -13.87
N VAL A 186 -18.98 -4.12 -12.58
CA VAL A 186 -19.78 -5.22 -12.04
C VAL A 186 -21.17 -4.72 -11.67
N ARG A 187 -22.21 -5.43 -12.08
CA ARG A 187 -23.58 -5.14 -11.61
C ARG A 187 -23.73 -5.66 -10.18
N GLY A 188 -23.72 -4.76 -9.22
CA GLY A 188 -23.72 -5.05 -7.79
C GLY A 188 -23.06 -3.93 -7.00
N ASN A 189 -22.76 -4.18 -5.75
CA ASN A 189 -22.03 -3.26 -4.86
C ASN A 189 -20.54 -3.63 -4.74
N PHE A 190 -19.79 -2.87 -3.92
CA PHE A 190 -18.37 -3.13 -3.70
C PHE A 190 -18.11 -4.51 -3.07
N ASP A 191 -18.97 -4.93 -2.14
CA ASP A 191 -18.81 -6.23 -1.47
C ASP A 191 -19.03 -7.40 -2.44
N ASP A 192 -19.93 -7.24 -3.44
CA ASP A 192 -20.12 -8.21 -4.52
C ASP A 192 -18.87 -8.35 -5.37
N ALA A 193 -18.25 -7.22 -5.77
CA ALA A 193 -17.02 -7.21 -6.53
C ALA A 193 -15.86 -7.84 -5.74
N GLN A 194 -15.71 -7.49 -4.46
CA GLN A 194 -14.67 -8.04 -3.58
C GLN A 194 -14.86 -9.54 -3.34
N THR A 195 -16.10 -9.96 -3.11
CA THR A 195 -16.45 -11.39 -2.94
C THR A 195 -16.16 -12.16 -4.21
N GLY A 196 -16.47 -11.59 -5.38
CA GLY A 196 -16.16 -12.16 -6.69
C GLY A 196 -14.66 -12.40 -6.87
N VAL A 197 -13.84 -11.42 -6.57
CA VAL A 197 -12.37 -11.52 -6.61
C VAL A 197 -11.88 -12.62 -5.66
N LYS A 198 -12.36 -12.67 -4.42
CA LYS A 198 -11.99 -13.72 -3.45
C LYS A 198 -12.37 -15.11 -3.95
N LYS A 199 -13.55 -15.27 -4.59
CA LYS A 199 -13.98 -16.52 -5.18
C LYS A 199 -13.06 -16.97 -6.33
N ILE A 200 -12.63 -16.03 -7.17
CA ILE A 200 -11.66 -16.34 -8.25
C ILE A 200 -10.35 -16.85 -7.64
N PHE A 201 -9.80 -16.16 -6.64
CA PHE A 201 -8.58 -16.62 -5.96
C PHE A 201 -8.74 -18.03 -5.39
N SER A 202 -9.86 -18.33 -4.73
CA SER A 202 -10.11 -19.65 -4.15
C SER A 202 -10.33 -20.74 -5.20
N ALA A 203 -10.98 -20.43 -6.31
CA ALA A 203 -11.22 -21.38 -7.41
C ALA A 203 -9.94 -21.68 -8.18
N VAL A 204 -9.17 -20.64 -8.48
CA VAL A 204 -7.95 -20.75 -9.30
C VAL A 204 -6.82 -21.46 -8.57
N SER A 205 -6.72 -21.34 -7.25
CA SER A 205 -5.75 -22.11 -6.47
C SER A 205 -6.00 -23.64 -6.53
N ARG A 206 -7.17 -24.05 -7.02
CA ARG A 206 -7.57 -25.45 -7.22
C ARG A 206 -7.60 -25.88 -8.68
N ASP A 207 -7.43 -24.93 -9.61
CA ASP A 207 -7.63 -25.20 -11.03
C ASP A 207 -6.31 -25.11 -11.81
N GLU A 208 -5.94 -26.18 -12.49
CA GLU A 208 -4.80 -26.26 -13.40
C GLU A 208 -4.98 -25.35 -14.65
N LEU A 209 -6.18 -24.81 -14.89
CA LEU A 209 -6.52 -23.99 -16.05
C LEU A 209 -5.67 -22.73 -16.16
N LEU A 210 -5.30 -22.07 -15.05
CA LEU A 210 -4.39 -20.92 -15.09
C LEU A 210 -2.91 -21.32 -15.05
N ALA A 211 -2.59 -22.50 -14.52
CA ALA A 211 -1.23 -23.03 -14.61
C ALA A 211 -0.83 -23.22 -16.09
N GLY A 212 -1.76 -23.67 -16.96
CA GLY A 212 -1.56 -23.77 -18.40
C GLY A 212 -1.57 -22.44 -19.16
N LYS A 213 -1.96 -21.33 -18.55
CA LYS A 213 -2.03 -19.99 -19.18
C LYS A 213 -0.80 -19.10 -18.91
N GLY A 214 0.21 -19.62 -18.23
CA GLY A 214 1.44 -18.88 -17.97
C GLY A 214 1.28 -17.66 -17.05
N VAL A 215 0.26 -17.64 -16.18
CA VAL A 215 0.02 -16.56 -15.21
C VAL A 215 -0.01 -17.08 -13.77
N ARG A 216 0.40 -16.21 -12.83
CA ARG A 216 0.24 -16.39 -11.38
C ARG A 216 -0.60 -15.24 -10.83
N LEU A 217 -1.61 -15.54 -10.03
CA LEU A 217 -2.40 -14.50 -9.37
C LEU A 217 -1.62 -13.84 -8.23
N SER A 218 -1.80 -12.53 -8.10
CA SER A 218 -1.38 -11.75 -6.93
C SER A 218 -2.36 -10.60 -6.68
N SER A 219 -2.20 -9.90 -5.58
CA SER A 219 -3.10 -8.82 -5.17
C SER A 219 -2.36 -7.50 -5.03
N ALA A 220 -2.99 -6.42 -5.52
CA ALA A 220 -2.57 -5.05 -5.29
C ALA A 220 -3.34 -4.37 -4.14
N ASN A 221 -4.11 -5.10 -3.35
CA ASN A 221 -4.82 -4.57 -2.19
C ASN A 221 -3.85 -4.27 -1.04
N SER A 222 -4.32 -3.55 -0.01
CA SER A 222 -3.51 -3.16 1.17
C SER A 222 -2.95 -4.32 1.99
N ILE A 223 -3.39 -5.55 1.71
CA ILE A 223 -2.94 -6.78 2.37
C ILE A 223 -1.53 -7.23 1.96
N ASN A 224 -1.00 -6.75 0.84
CA ASN A 224 0.34 -7.11 0.38
C ASN A 224 1.40 -6.27 1.09
N ILE A 225 2.44 -6.91 1.65
CA ILE A 225 3.57 -6.21 2.30
C ILE A 225 4.29 -5.25 1.32
N GLY A 226 4.31 -5.57 0.03
CA GLY A 226 4.81 -4.67 -1.02
C GLY A 226 4.00 -3.39 -1.20
N ARG A 227 2.79 -3.33 -0.60
CA ARG A 227 1.97 -2.12 -0.47
C ARG A 227 2.21 -1.38 0.84
N LEU A 228 2.53 -2.10 1.92
CA LEU A 228 2.79 -1.52 3.23
C LEU A 228 4.18 -0.89 3.31
N ALA A 229 5.20 -1.62 2.89
CA ALA A 229 6.59 -1.18 3.01
C ALA A 229 6.87 0.21 2.37
N PRO A 230 6.40 0.53 1.15
CA PRO A 230 6.63 1.86 0.58
C PRO A 230 5.95 3.00 1.34
N GLN A 231 4.92 2.73 2.14
CA GLN A 231 4.26 3.75 2.94
C GLN A 231 5.11 4.20 4.14
N VAL A 232 6.11 3.43 4.54
CA VAL A 232 7.06 3.83 5.57
C VAL A 232 7.89 5.05 5.13
N ILE A 233 8.14 5.17 3.82
CA ILE A 233 8.99 6.20 3.22
C ILE A 233 8.53 7.61 3.62
N TYR A 234 7.26 7.91 3.50
CA TYR A 234 6.78 9.28 3.68
C TYR A 234 6.77 9.75 5.14
N TYR A 235 6.86 8.86 6.12
CA TYR A 235 7.10 9.24 7.52
C TYR A 235 8.54 9.73 7.72
N PHE A 236 9.51 9.05 7.10
CA PHE A 236 10.90 9.50 7.09
C PHE A 236 11.07 10.79 6.29
N SER A 237 10.40 10.89 5.13
CA SER A 237 10.41 12.09 4.28
C SER A 237 9.87 13.31 5.03
N ALA A 238 8.70 13.18 5.66
CA ALA A 238 8.11 14.23 6.47
C ALA A 238 9.07 14.69 7.60
N TYR A 239 9.65 13.73 8.31
CA TYR A 239 10.58 14.03 9.39
C TYR A 239 11.84 14.72 8.89
N ALA A 240 12.39 14.33 7.74
CA ALA A 240 13.55 14.96 7.12
C ALA A 240 13.26 16.40 6.72
N GLN A 241 12.11 16.67 6.11
CA GLN A 241 11.68 17.99 5.68
C GLN A 241 11.47 18.94 6.88
N LEU A 242 10.84 18.47 7.97
CA LEU A 242 10.66 19.26 9.19
C LEU A 242 11.98 19.63 9.87
N ILE A 243 13.02 18.79 9.74
CA ILE A 243 14.37 19.17 10.20
C ILE A 243 14.98 20.20 9.25
N ALA A 244 14.83 20.01 7.93
CA ALA A 244 15.45 20.85 6.93
C ALA A 244 14.90 22.29 6.94
N ASP A 245 13.60 22.45 7.20
CA ASP A 245 12.94 23.76 7.31
C ASP A 245 13.05 24.39 8.71
N GLY A 246 13.64 23.68 9.68
CA GLY A 246 13.84 24.15 11.05
C GLY A 246 12.61 24.08 11.95
N SER A 247 11.52 23.43 11.51
CA SER A 247 10.29 23.25 12.31
C SER A 247 10.54 22.41 13.56
N ILE A 248 11.48 21.45 13.48
CA ILE A 248 11.89 20.61 14.60
C ILE A 248 13.41 20.48 14.68
N ARG A 249 13.90 20.12 15.86
CA ARG A 249 15.31 19.72 16.05
C ARG A 249 15.45 18.22 15.80
N ARG A 250 16.64 17.82 15.34
CA ARG A 250 16.97 16.40 15.16
C ARG A 250 16.82 15.64 16.47
N GLY A 251 16.03 14.54 16.44
CA GLY A 251 15.72 13.73 17.61
C GLY A 251 14.46 14.18 18.37
N GLU A 252 13.89 15.32 18.03
CA GLU A 252 12.61 15.76 18.57
C GLU A 252 11.48 14.85 18.06
N ARG A 253 10.51 14.53 18.93
CA ARG A 253 9.40 13.64 18.57
C ARG A 253 8.32 14.37 17.79
N VAL A 254 7.84 13.74 16.73
CA VAL A 254 6.74 14.24 15.89
C VAL A 254 5.51 13.38 16.10
N ASP A 255 4.38 14.02 16.39
CA ASP A 255 3.08 13.34 16.41
C ASP A 255 2.47 13.36 15.01
N PHE A 256 1.97 12.21 14.55
CA PHE A 256 1.33 12.08 13.24
C PHE A 256 -0.17 11.84 13.40
N ILE A 257 -0.97 12.67 12.73
CA ILE A 257 -2.43 12.50 12.62
C ILE A 257 -2.70 11.88 11.27
N VAL A 258 -3.24 10.67 11.27
CA VAL A 258 -3.39 9.83 10.08
C VAL A 258 -4.86 9.45 9.89
N PRO A 259 -5.46 9.72 8.71
CA PRO A 259 -6.79 9.23 8.40
C PRO A 259 -6.88 7.70 8.45
N THR A 260 -8.00 7.17 8.94
CA THR A 260 -8.20 5.74 9.24
C THR A 260 -7.86 4.81 8.08
N GLY A 261 -8.50 4.97 6.93
CA GLY A 261 -8.40 4.03 5.80
C GLY A 261 -8.52 2.57 6.22
N ASN A 262 -7.80 1.69 5.53
CA ASN A 262 -7.65 0.26 5.89
C ASN A 262 -6.60 0.01 6.99
N PHE A 263 -6.19 1.04 7.70
CA PHE A 263 -5.15 1.04 8.75
C PHE A 263 -3.71 0.86 8.23
N GLY A 264 -3.49 0.78 6.91
CA GLY A 264 -2.16 0.56 6.32
C GLY A 264 -1.22 1.73 6.52
N ASP A 265 -1.72 2.94 6.34
CA ASP A 265 -0.94 4.17 6.48
C ASP A 265 -0.40 4.31 7.91
N ILE A 266 -1.26 4.28 8.93
CA ILE A 266 -0.84 4.42 10.34
C ILE A 266 0.04 3.23 10.79
N LEU A 267 -0.17 2.02 10.24
CA LEU A 267 0.68 0.86 10.49
C LEU A 267 2.10 1.09 9.94
N ALA A 268 2.21 1.72 8.78
CA ALA A 268 3.52 2.12 8.23
C ALA A 268 4.22 3.15 9.14
N GLY A 269 3.47 4.08 9.75
CA GLY A 269 3.99 4.98 10.81
C GLY A 269 4.49 4.23 12.04
N TYR A 270 3.81 3.16 12.44
CA TYR A 270 4.27 2.28 13.50
C TYR A 270 5.57 1.57 13.11
N TYR A 271 5.70 1.10 11.86
CA TYR A 271 6.95 0.52 11.36
C TYR A 271 8.08 1.55 11.40
N ALA A 272 7.86 2.78 10.93
CA ALA A 272 8.84 3.85 11.01
C ALA A 272 9.32 4.10 12.46
N LYS A 273 8.37 4.13 13.42
CA LYS A 273 8.67 4.24 14.86
C LYS A 273 9.52 3.08 15.35
N ARG A 274 9.20 1.85 14.97
CA ARG A 274 9.93 0.63 15.37
C ARG A 274 11.32 0.55 14.71
N MET A 275 11.50 1.14 13.54
CA MET A 275 12.79 1.32 12.87
C MET A 275 13.66 2.40 13.53
N GLY A 276 13.13 3.13 14.51
CA GLY A 276 13.87 4.09 15.32
C GLY A 276 13.58 5.56 15.00
N LEU A 277 12.72 5.88 14.03
CA LEU A 277 12.33 7.26 13.75
C LEU A 277 11.68 7.87 15.00
N PRO A 278 12.02 9.12 15.41
CA PRO A 278 11.45 9.76 16.59
C PRO A 278 9.97 10.13 16.42
N VAL A 279 9.12 9.11 16.32
CA VAL A 279 7.67 9.26 16.27
C VAL A 279 7.12 9.32 17.70
N GLY A 280 6.36 10.35 17.99
CA GLY A 280 5.63 10.52 19.24
C GLY A 280 4.35 9.68 19.27
N LYS A 281 3.21 10.35 19.10
CA LYS A 281 1.89 9.71 19.02
C LYS A 281 1.53 9.43 17.57
N LEU A 282 0.84 8.33 17.35
CA LEU A 282 0.11 8.06 16.12
C LEU A 282 -1.38 8.23 16.43
N VAL A 283 -1.99 9.25 15.86
CA VAL A 283 -3.40 9.58 16.09
C VAL A 283 -4.20 9.14 14.88
N CYS A 284 -5.10 8.18 15.07
CA CYS A 284 -5.99 7.72 14.03
C CYS A 284 -7.21 8.63 13.94
N ALA A 285 -7.33 9.39 12.85
CA ALA A 285 -8.47 10.24 12.60
C ALA A 285 -9.54 9.49 11.81
N SER A 286 -10.75 9.39 12.34
CA SER A 286 -11.90 8.76 11.67
C SER A 286 -12.99 9.78 11.36
N ASN A 287 -13.81 9.47 10.34
CA ASN A 287 -15.08 10.15 10.08
C ASN A 287 -16.21 9.48 10.88
N GLU A 288 -17.46 9.66 10.46
CA GLU A 288 -18.64 9.05 11.10
C GLU A 288 -18.56 7.51 11.15
N ASN A 289 -17.79 6.89 10.26
CA ASN A 289 -17.51 5.45 10.29
C ASN A 289 -16.40 5.14 11.33
N ASN A 290 -16.67 5.41 12.60
CA ASN A 290 -15.72 5.47 13.70
C ASN A 290 -15.48 4.13 14.43
N VAL A 291 -15.55 3.01 13.73
CA VAL A 291 -15.44 1.66 14.32
C VAL A 291 -14.17 1.47 15.18
N LEU A 292 -13.05 2.10 14.79
CA LEU A 292 -11.80 2.03 15.57
C LEU A 292 -11.84 2.85 16.86
N THR A 293 -12.49 4.01 16.85
CA THR A 293 -12.67 4.81 18.06
C THR A 293 -13.39 4.01 19.13
N ASP A 294 -14.49 3.35 18.74
CA ASP A 294 -15.25 2.50 19.64
C ASP A 294 -14.43 1.28 20.08
N PHE A 295 -13.72 0.63 19.17
CA PHE A 295 -12.86 -0.50 19.50
C PHE A 295 -11.75 -0.12 20.50
N LEU A 296 -11.05 0.97 20.28
CA LEU A 296 -9.99 1.44 21.18
C LEU A 296 -10.53 1.86 22.56
N THR A 297 -11.78 2.33 22.61
CA THR A 297 -12.43 2.75 23.87
C THR A 297 -13.01 1.57 24.63
N THR A 298 -13.62 0.60 23.93
CA THR A 298 -14.39 -0.49 24.56
C THR A 298 -13.69 -1.84 24.55
N GLY A 299 -12.66 -2.01 23.73
CA GLY A 299 -12.02 -3.30 23.48
C GLY A 299 -12.83 -4.24 22.56
N THR A 300 -13.99 -3.81 22.06
CA THR A 300 -14.90 -4.64 21.25
C THR A 300 -14.98 -4.10 19.82
N TYR A 301 -14.57 -4.92 18.85
CA TYR A 301 -14.66 -4.59 17.43
C TYR A 301 -16.00 -5.04 16.85
N THR A 302 -16.86 -4.07 16.47
CA THR A 302 -18.19 -4.34 15.94
C THR A 302 -18.33 -3.73 14.54
N ALA A 303 -18.19 -4.57 13.50
CA ALA A 303 -18.32 -4.17 12.10
C ALA A 303 -19.79 -4.06 11.62
N LYS A 304 -20.74 -4.73 12.31
CA LYS A 304 -22.17 -4.66 11.98
C LYS A 304 -22.78 -3.39 12.57
N ARG A 305 -22.72 -2.29 11.81
CA ARG A 305 -23.27 -0.99 12.17
C ARG A 305 -23.73 -0.25 10.94
N GLU A 306 -24.40 0.87 11.11
CA GLU A 306 -24.77 1.76 10.03
C GLU A 306 -23.54 2.25 9.27
N PHE A 307 -23.62 2.27 7.94
CA PHE A 307 -22.58 2.78 7.05
C PHE A 307 -22.94 4.20 6.63
N PHE A 308 -22.03 5.14 6.87
CA PHE A 308 -22.20 6.54 6.48
C PHE A 308 -21.36 6.83 5.23
N LYS A 309 -22.01 7.34 4.20
CA LYS A 309 -21.34 7.83 3.00
C LYS A 309 -20.92 9.29 3.22
N THR A 310 -19.61 9.53 3.31
CA THR A 310 -19.06 10.85 3.57
C THR A 310 -18.40 11.48 2.34
N THR A 311 -17.87 12.69 2.48
CA THR A 311 -17.03 13.35 1.47
C THR A 311 -15.62 12.75 1.36
N SER A 312 -15.27 11.81 2.24
CA SER A 312 -13.98 11.12 2.27
C SER A 312 -14.16 9.61 2.02
N PRO A 313 -14.58 9.19 0.81
CA PRO A 313 -14.98 7.81 0.53
C PRO A 313 -13.89 6.77 0.78
N SER A 314 -12.62 7.14 0.68
CA SER A 314 -11.50 6.26 1.01
C SER A 314 -11.41 5.91 2.50
N MET A 315 -12.08 6.69 3.35
CA MET A 315 -12.15 6.51 4.81
C MET A 315 -13.48 5.88 5.25
N ASP A 316 -14.43 5.68 4.34
CA ASP A 316 -15.74 5.05 4.61
C ASP A 316 -15.58 3.53 4.69
N ILE A 317 -15.01 3.05 5.79
CA ILE A 317 -14.65 1.64 6.00
C ILE A 317 -15.12 1.18 7.38
N LEU A 318 -15.83 0.05 7.42
CA LEU A 318 -16.27 -0.61 8.66
C LEU A 318 -15.45 -1.88 8.96
N VAL A 319 -14.90 -2.54 7.93
CA VAL A 319 -14.08 -3.73 8.06
C VAL A 319 -12.67 -3.41 7.56
N LEU A 320 -11.76 -3.16 8.50
CA LEU A 320 -10.39 -2.78 8.18
C LEU A 320 -9.55 -4.03 7.87
N SER A 321 -8.84 -4.01 6.76
CA SER A 321 -8.05 -5.18 6.30
C SER A 321 -6.85 -5.48 7.19
N LEU A 322 -6.27 -4.45 7.82
CA LEU A 322 -5.00 -4.55 8.54
C LEU A 322 -5.13 -4.42 10.06
N ILE A 323 -6.36 -4.38 10.59
CA ILE A 323 -6.60 -4.17 12.03
C ILE A 323 -5.97 -5.25 12.92
N HIS A 324 -5.89 -6.48 12.44
CA HIS A 324 -5.39 -7.61 13.23
C HIS A 324 -3.84 -7.66 13.32
N ILE A 325 -3.14 -6.83 12.57
CA ILE A 325 -1.69 -6.64 12.72
C ILE A 325 -1.40 -5.71 13.89
#